data_837ff0e35dedf0d30312971cc91b5595
#
_entry.id   837ff0e35dedf0d30312971cc91b5595
#
_cell.length_a   1.000
_cell.length_b   1.000
_cell.length_c   1.000
_cell.angle_alpha   90.00
_cell.angle_beta   90.00
_cell.angle_gamma   90.00
#
_symmetry.space_group_name_H-M   'P 1'
#
loop_
_entity.id
_entity.type
_entity.pdbx_description
1 polymer ?
#
loop_
_entity_poly.entity_id
_entity_poly.type
_entity_poly.pdbx_seq_one_letter_code
_entity_poly.pdbx_strand_id
1 'polypeptide(L)'
;TDAGVPAAIVAKKIKFNFGISSNYFLEIAKFRAARLLWANIVASYNPECLRDCDNKGANGECRCAAKMAVHAETSTFNLTLFDAHVNLLRTQTEAMSAALGGVDSMTVTPFDKTYETPDEFSERLARNQQLLLKEESHFDKVIDPAAGSYYIENLTISIAQQAWNLFLSVEEAGGFYVALKAGTVQAAVNESNKARHKAVAQRREVLLGTNQFPNFNEKAGDKQSVEAKCCCGGKDHTCEKDVDTLVFDRAASEFEALRLETEASGKRPKAFMLTIGNLAMR
;
A
#
# COMPACT_ATOMS: atom_id res chain seq x y z
N THR A 1 8.51 18.34 -19.76
CA THR A 1 8.42 18.82 -21.17
C THR A 1 8.62 20.32 -21.26
N ASP A 2 8.07 21.11 -20.36
CA ASP A 2 8.15 22.58 -20.36
C ASP A 2 9.59 23.12 -20.28
N ALA A 3 10.49 22.35 -19.65
CA ALA A 3 11.93 22.62 -19.60
C ALA A 3 12.69 22.20 -20.89
N GLY A 4 12.00 21.84 -21.97
CA GLY A 4 12.59 21.44 -23.25
C GLY A 4 13.09 20.00 -23.32
N VAL A 5 12.82 19.17 -22.30
CA VAL A 5 13.19 17.74 -22.33
C VAL A 5 12.14 16.93 -23.09
N PRO A 6 12.52 16.12 -24.10
CA PRO A 6 11.57 15.30 -24.85
C PRO A 6 10.75 14.35 -23.96
N ALA A 7 9.44 14.29 -24.20
CA ALA A 7 8.50 13.46 -23.42
C ALA A 7 8.91 11.98 -23.36
N ALA A 8 9.45 11.44 -24.45
CA ALA A 8 9.95 10.06 -24.49
C ALA A 8 11.13 9.78 -23.53
N ILE A 9 11.97 10.79 -23.24
CA ILE A 9 13.05 10.67 -22.28
C ILE A 9 12.50 10.75 -20.86
N VAL A 10 11.66 11.74 -20.58
CA VAL A 10 11.05 11.96 -19.27
C VAL A 10 10.27 10.72 -18.83
N ALA A 11 9.36 10.24 -19.69
CA ALA A 11 8.51 9.09 -19.39
C ALA A 11 9.31 7.82 -19.02
N LYS A 12 10.43 7.56 -19.71
CA LYS A 12 11.30 6.41 -19.41
C LYS A 12 12.10 6.54 -18.12
N LYS A 13 12.27 7.75 -17.58
CA LYS A 13 13.01 7.99 -16.33
C LYS A 13 12.14 7.98 -15.10
N ILE A 14 10.83 8.16 -15.26
CA ILE A 14 9.89 8.09 -14.15
C ILE A 14 9.67 6.63 -13.78
N LYS A 15 9.80 6.34 -12.48
CA LYS A 15 9.47 5.07 -11.87
C LYS A 15 8.39 5.30 -10.81
N PHE A 16 7.48 4.36 -10.73
CA PHE A 16 6.37 4.42 -9.80
C PHE A 16 6.58 3.43 -8.68
N ASN A 17 6.49 3.91 -7.45
CA ASN A 17 6.57 3.09 -6.26
C ASN A 17 5.19 3.03 -5.59
N PHE A 18 4.62 1.83 -5.45
CA PHE A 18 3.29 1.61 -4.88
C PHE A 18 3.36 0.75 -3.63
N GLY A 19 2.64 1.16 -2.59
CA GLY A 19 2.31 0.26 -1.50
C GLY A 19 1.25 -0.77 -1.91
N ILE A 20 1.35 -1.99 -1.40
CA ILE A 20 0.37 -3.06 -1.62
C ILE A 20 -0.38 -3.26 -0.31
N SER A 21 -1.72 -3.19 -0.37
CA SER A 21 -2.59 -3.43 0.76
C SER A 21 -3.17 -4.86 0.77
N SER A 22 -3.92 -5.17 1.81
CA SER A 22 -4.56 -6.49 1.97
C SER A 22 -5.73 -6.74 1.03
N ASN A 23 -6.24 -5.72 0.33
CA ASN A 23 -7.41 -5.88 -0.53
C ASN A 23 -7.01 -6.41 -1.92
N TYR A 24 -6.94 -7.72 -2.02
CA TYR A 24 -6.36 -8.48 -3.12
C TYR A 24 -6.78 -8.04 -4.53
N PHE A 25 -8.09 -8.00 -4.79
CA PHE A 25 -8.59 -7.69 -6.13
C PHE A 25 -8.48 -6.21 -6.48
N LEU A 26 -8.59 -5.34 -5.46
CA LEU A 26 -8.42 -3.91 -5.62
C LEU A 26 -6.97 -3.59 -5.98
N GLU A 27 -6.01 -4.29 -5.40
CA GLU A 27 -4.59 -4.11 -5.72
C GLU A 27 -4.28 -4.50 -7.17
N ILE A 28 -4.80 -5.65 -7.64
CA ILE A 28 -4.65 -6.06 -9.05
C ILE A 28 -5.22 -4.99 -9.98
N ALA A 29 -6.44 -4.53 -9.71
CA ALA A 29 -7.12 -3.52 -10.51
C ALA A 29 -6.39 -2.16 -10.46
N LYS A 30 -5.81 -1.78 -9.32
CA LYS A 30 -5.01 -0.56 -9.15
C LYS A 30 -3.83 -0.51 -10.11
N PHE A 31 -3.04 -1.58 -10.21
CA PHE A 31 -1.90 -1.64 -11.14
C PHE A 31 -2.34 -1.58 -12.59
N ARG A 32 -3.45 -2.21 -12.95
CA ARG A 32 -4.01 -2.14 -14.30
C ARG A 32 -4.52 -0.73 -14.62
N ALA A 33 -5.25 -0.10 -13.70
CA ALA A 33 -5.73 1.28 -13.84
C ALA A 33 -4.57 2.28 -13.96
N ALA A 34 -3.53 2.13 -13.15
CA ALA A 34 -2.35 3.00 -13.20
C ALA A 34 -1.65 2.94 -14.57
N ARG A 35 -1.48 1.74 -15.14
CA ARG A 35 -0.89 1.59 -16.48
C ARG A 35 -1.77 2.20 -17.57
N LEU A 36 -3.08 2.03 -17.46
CA LEU A 36 -4.04 2.62 -18.40
C LEU A 36 -3.94 4.15 -18.40
N LEU A 37 -3.99 4.76 -17.22
CA LEU A 37 -3.88 6.22 -17.07
C LEU A 37 -2.52 6.73 -17.55
N TRP A 38 -1.44 6.09 -17.15
CA TRP A 38 -0.11 6.48 -17.58
C TRP A 38 0.08 6.41 -19.09
N ALA A 39 -0.39 5.33 -19.71
CA ALA A 39 -0.31 5.18 -21.15
C ALA A 39 -1.03 6.30 -21.90
N ASN A 40 -2.23 6.68 -21.43
CA ASN A 40 -3.00 7.78 -22.01
C ASN A 40 -2.32 9.14 -21.81
N ILE A 41 -1.78 9.41 -20.62
CA ILE A 41 -1.05 10.64 -20.34
C ILE A 41 0.17 10.75 -21.26
N VAL A 42 0.98 9.71 -21.37
CA VAL A 42 2.18 9.74 -22.22
C VAL A 42 1.81 9.87 -23.70
N ALA A 43 0.76 9.18 -24.14
CA ALA A 43 0.29 9.25 -25.53
C ALA A 43 -0.16 10.66 -25.92
N SER A 44 -0.75 11.45 -25.01
CA SER A 44 -1.18 12.83 -25.29
C SER A 44 -0.03 13.79 -25.61
N TYR A 45 1.19 13.46 -25.19
CA TYR A 45 2.40 14.21 -25.53
C TYR A 45 3.02 13.81 -26.87
N ASN A 46 2.45 12.84 -27.60
CA ASN A 46 2.94 12.34 -28.89
C ASN A 46 4.46 12.09 -28.89
N PRO A 47 4.99 11.25 -27.98
CA PRO A 47 6.42 11.07 -27.82
C PRO A 47 7.07 10.48 -29.08
N GLU A 48 8.13 11.07 -29.55
CA GLU A 48 8.92 10.55 -30.67
C GLU A 48 9.75 9.33 -30.24
N CYS A 49 9.93 8.35 -31.12
CA CYS A 49 10.82 7.24 -30.87
C CYS A 49 12.28 7.69 -30.90
N LEU A 50 12.99 7.45 -29.81
CA LEU A 50 14.43 7.76 -29.67
C LEU A 50 15.34 6.75 -30.40
N ARG A 51 14.78 5.67 -30.90
CA ARG A 51 15.46 4.61 -31.66
C ARG A 51 14.51 4.11 -32.74
N ASP A 52 15.06 3.46 -33.75
CA ASP A 52 14.23 2.73 -34.70
C ASP A 52 13.47 1.62 -33.97
N CYS A 53 12.16 1.69 -34.03
CA CYS A 53 11.27 0.86 -33.22
C CYS A 53 10.00 0.57 -34.02
N ASP A 54 9.64 -0.69 -34.15
CA ASP A 54 8.44 -1.15 -34.87
C ASP A 54 7.15 -0.92 -34.06
N ASN A 55 7.28 -0.59 -32.76
CA ASN A 55 6.15 -0.41 -31.86
C ASN A 55 5.67 1.05 -31.84
N LYS A 56 5.17 1.51 -32.99
CA LYS A 56 4.58 2.85 -33.15
C LYS A 56 3.07 2.76 -33.08
N GLY A 57 2.43 3.77 -32.51
CA GLY A 57 0.99 3.93 -32.54
C GLY A 57 0.47 4.42 -33.90
N ALA A 58 -0.83 4.60 -34.01
CA ALA A 58 -1.49 4.98 -35.26
C ALA A 58 -1.01 6.33 -35.80
N ASN A 59 -0.62 7.26 -34.94
CA ASN A 59 -0.11 8.59 -35.28
C ASN A 59 1.43 8.67 -35.29
N GLY A 60 2.13 7.51 -35.25
CA GLY A 60 3.59 7.44 -35.20
C GLY A 60 4.22 7.65 -33.83
N GLU A 61 3.42 7.84 -32.79
CA GLU A 61 3.89 8.00 -31.40
C GLU A 61 4.61 6.75 -30.87
N CYS A 62 5.59 6.95 -30.00
CA CYS A 62 6.36 5.89 -29.40
C CYS A 62 5.59 5.18 -28.26
N ARG A 63 4.98 4.03 -28.53
CA ARG A 63 4.31 3.22 -27.50
C ARG A 63 5.27 2.68 -26.44
N CYS A 64 6.55 2.48 -26.76
CA CYS A 64 7.55 2.06 -25.78
C CYS A 64 7.79 3.11 -24.68
N ALA A 65 7.55 4.40 -24.96
CA ALA A 65 7.66 5.46 -23.96
C ALA A 65 6.51 5.41 -22.95
N ALA A 66 5.35 4.88 -23.33
CA ALA A 66 4.17 4.76 -22.49
C ALA A 66 4.24 3.56 -21.52
N LYS A 67 5.26 2.70 -21.62
CA LYS A 67 5.44 1.59 -20.69
C LYS A 67 5.78 2.13 -19.30
N MET A 68 4.90 1.85 -18.34
CA MET A 68 5.07 2.23 -16.94
C MET A 68 6.04 1.29 -16.24
N ALA A 69 7.06 1.82 -15.56
CA ALA A 69 7.95 1.03 -14.69
C ALA A 69 7.42 1.07 -13.26
N VAL A 70 7.00 -0.08 -12.74
CA VAL A 70 6.34 -0.21 -11.44
C VAL A 70 7.17 -1.03 -10.47
N HIS A 71 7.52 -0.41 -9.35
CA HIS A 71 7.99 -1.10 -8.16
C HIS A 71 6.87 -1.14 -7.13
N ALA A 72 6.73 -2.24 -6.40
CA ALA A 72 5.74 -2.37 -5.35
C ALA A 72 6.36 -2.84 -4.03
N GLU A 73 5.81 -2.36 -2.91
CA GLU A 73 6.25 -2.74 -1.57
C GLU A 73 5.04 -3.13 -0.73
N THR A 74 5.13 -4.25 -0.01
CA THR A 74 4.05 -4.67 0.90
C THR A 74 3.88 -3.66 2.02
N SER A 75 2.63 -3.28 2.30
CA SER A 75 2.31 -2.20 3.24
C SER A 75 2.55 -2.62 4.69
N THR A 76 3.19 -1.74 5.45
CA THR A 76 3.31 -1.93 6.91
C THR A 76 2.01 -1.62 7.66
N PHE A 77 1.02 -0.99 7.01
CA PHE A 77 -0.24 -0.59 7.64
C PHE A 77 -1.01 -1.76 8.29
N ASN A 78 -0.99 -2.93 7.64
CA ASN A 78 -1.70 -4.12 8.12
C ASN A 78 -0.86 -5.03 9.03
N LEU A 79 0.43 -4.72 9.24
CA LEU A 79 1.29 -5.53 10.09
C LEU A 79 0.94 -5.32 11.56
N THR A 80 1.01 -6.41 12.33
CA THR A 80 0.64 -6.43 13.75
C THR A 80 1.82 -6.85 14.64
N LEU A 81 1.83 -6.34 15.85
CA LEU A 81 2.79 -6.72 16.89
C LEU A 81 2.42 -8.06 17.51
N PHE A 82 1.14 -8.23 17.82
CA PHE A 82 0.59 -9.49 18.31
C PHE A 82 0.31 -10.44 17.15
N ASP A 83 0.47 -11.73 17.42
CA ASP A 83 0.32 -12.78 16.40
C ASP A 83 1.18 -12.50 15.16
N ALA A 84 2.42 -12.10 15.40
CA ALA A 84 3.32 -11.53 14.40
C ALA A 84 3.60 -12.48 13.22
N HIS A 85 3.57 -13.80 13.42
CA HIS A 85 3.76 -14.76 12.32
C HIS A 85 2.63 -14.71 11.29
N VAL A 86 1.43 -14.22 11.63
CA VAL A 86 0.34 -13.98 10.67
C VAL A 86 0.74 -12.91 9.65
N ASN A 87 1.70 -12.04 9.98
CA ASN A 87 2.23 -11.07 9.03
C ASN A 87 2.86 -11.75 7.80
N LEU A 88 3.45 -12.95 7.94
CA LEU A 88 3.93 -13.74 6.79
C LEU A 88 2.81 -14.07 5.81
N LEU A 89 1.63 -14.41 6.31
CA LEU A 89 0.47 -14.73 5.48
C LEU A 89 -0.07 -13.48 4.80
N ARG A 90 -0.08 -12.33 5.51
CA ARG A 90 -0.50 -11.04 4.96
C ARG A 90 0.40 -10.61 3.82
N THR A 91 1.70 -10.56 4.07
CA THR A 91 2.68 -10.14 3.06
C THR A 91 2.75 -11.10 1.87
N GLN A 92 2.47 -12.40 2.07
CA GLN A 92 2.36 -13.37 0.98
C GLN A 92 1.17 -13.06 0.06
N THR A 93 -0.01 -12.78 0.61
CA THR A 93 -1.19 -12.45 -0.20
C THR A 93 -1.05 -11.08 -0.88
N GLU A 94 -0.41 -10.12 -0.23
CA GLU A 94 -0.06 -8.82 -0.82
C GLU A 94 0.92 -9.00 -1.99
N ALA A 95 2.02 -9.72 -1.79
CA ALA A 95 3.00 -10.02 -2.85
C ALA A 95 2.37 -10.78 -4.04
N MET A 96 1.45 -11.71 -3.76
CA MET A 96 0.70 -12.44 -4.77
C MET A 96 -0.16 -11.50 -5.62
N SER A 97 -0.87 -10.54 -5.01
CA SER A 97 -1.68 -9.57 -5.73
C SER A 97 -0.84 -8.66 -6.64
N ALA A 98 0.36 -8.27 -6.17
CA ALA A 98 1.30 -7.49 -6.97
C ALA A 98 1.87 -8.28 -8.15
N ALA A 99 2.23 -9.55 -7.93
CA ALA A 99 2.72 -10.43 -9.01
C ALA A 99 1.67 -10.60 -10.11
N LEU A 100 0.41 -10.88 -9.74
CA LEU A 100 -0.70 -10.99 -10.68
C LEU A 100 -1.06 -9.65 -11.32
N GLY A 101 -0.89 -8.55 -10.60
CA GLY A 101 -1.00 -7.19 -11.13
C GLY A 101 0.13 -6.80 -12.08
N GLY A 102 1.16 -7.65 -12.23
CA GLY A 102 2.24 -7.52 -13.20
C GLY A 102 3.23 -6.40 -12.87
N VAL A 103 3.62 -6.21 -11.61
CA VAL A 103 4.68 -5.26 -11.24
C VAL A 103 6.03 -5.70 -11.80
N ASP A 104 6.92 -4.75 -12.10
CA ASP A 104 8.25 -5.06 -12.66
C ASP A 104 9.22 -5.52 -11.56
N SER A 105 9.02 -5.07 -10.33
CA SER A 105 9.80 -5.49 -9.15
C SER A 105 8.99 -5.29 -7.87
N MET A 106 9.34 -6.03 -6.82
CA MET A 106 8.68 -5.86 -5.52
C MET A 106 9.65 -6.05 -4.36
N THR A 107 9.30 -5.46 -3.23
CA THR A 107 9.90 -5.72 -1.93
C THR A 107 8.84 -6.25 -0.98
N VAL A 108 9.14 -7.35 -0.31
CA VAL A 108 8.29 -7.93 0.73
C VAL A 108 8.86 -7.53 2.08
N THR A 109 8.04 -6.91 2.92
CA THR A 109 8.42 -6.49 4.26
C THR A 109 8.51 -7.71 5.18
N PRO A 110 9.63 -7.91 5.91
CA PRO A 110 9.76 -8.96 6.92
C PRO A 110 8.68 -8.87 8.00
N PHE A 111 8.25 -10.03 8.52
CA PHE A 111 7.12 -10.14 9.45
C PHE A 111 7.36 -9.47 10.80
N ASP A 112 8.62 -9.38 11.21
CA ASP A 112 9.10 -8.85 12.50
C ASP A 112 9.36 -7.33 12.48
N LYS A 113 9.24 -6.68 11.31
CA LYS A 113 9.52 -5.25 11.11
C LYS A 113 8.79 -4.32 12.07
N THR A 114 7.70 -4.79 12.68
CA THR A 114 6.89 -3.99 13.62
C THR A 114 7.47 -3.88 15.03
N TYR A 115 8.39 -4.77 15.42
CA TYR A 115 8.87 -4.85 16.79
C TYR A 115 10.38 -5.02 16.93
N GLU A 116 11.08 -5.38 15.85
CA GLU A 116 12.54 -5.46 15.87
C GLU A 116 13.14 -5.07 14.51
N THR A 117 14.44 -4.86 14.49
CA THR A 117 15.16 -4.73 13.21
C THR A 117 15.24 -6.13 12.59
N PRO A 118 14.75 -6.30 11.35
CA PRO A 118 14.80 -7.59 10.68
C PRO A 118 16.19 -8.21 10.66
N ASP A 119 16.25 -9.49 10.92
CA ASP A 119 17.47 -10.29 10.88
C ASP A 119 17.61 -11.11 9.59
N GLU A 120 18.69 -11.87 9.45
CA GLU A 120 18.93 -12.72 8.29
C GLU A 120 17.80 -13.76 8.07
N PHE A 121 17.18 -14.24 9.15
CA PHE A 121 16.12 -15.23 9.08
C PHE A 121 14.83 -14.62 8.52
N SER A 122 14.38 -13.50 9.07
CA SER A 122 13.16 -12.83 8.64
C SER A 122 13.28 -12.23 7.23
N GLU A 123 14.44 -11.67 6.89
CA GLU A 123 14.75 -11.20 5.52
C GLU A 123 14.77 -12.36 4.50
N ARG A 124 15.31 -13.51 4.89
CA ARG A 124 15.30 -14.71 4.04
C ARG A 124 13.90 -15.19 3.78
N LEU A 125 13.02 -15.20 4.79
CA LEU A 125 11.62 -15.57 4.61
C LEU A 125 10.90 -14.60 3.65
N ALA A 126 11.08 -13.31 3.82
CA ALA A 126 10.49 -12.29 2.96
C ALA A 126 10.94 -12.45 1.48
N ARG A 127 12.22 -12.75 1.26
CA ARG A 127 12.74 -13.06 -0.08
C ARG A 127 12.17 -14.37 -0.64
N ASN A 128 12.09 -15.40 0.21
CA ASN A 128 11.59 -16.70 -0.20
C ASN A 128 10.11 -16.68 -0.59
N GLN A 129 9.30 -15.78 -0.02
CA GLN A 129 7.91 -15.57 -0.45
C GLN A 129 7.83 -15.22 -1.94
N GLN A 130 8.73 -14.38 -2.44
CA GLN A 130 8.78 -14.03 -3.86
C GLN A 130 9.26 -15.19 -4.73
N LEU A 131 10.28 -15.91 -4.26
CA LEU A 131 10.80 -17.09 -4.96
C LEU A 131 9.75 -18.20 -5.05
N LEU A 132 8.96 -18.40 -3.99
CA LEU A 132 7.84 -19.35 -3.98
C LEU A 132 6.80 -19.00 -5.06
N LEU A 133 6.43 -17.74 -5.19
CA LEU A 133 5.48 -17.29 -6.22
C LEU A 133 6.03 -17.54 -7.63
N LYS A 134 7.32 -17.41 -7.84
CA LYS A 134 7.95 -17.61 -9.14
C LYS A 134 8.21 -19.10 -9.43
N GLU A 135 8.94 -19.79 -8.54
CA GLU A 135 9.50 -21.11 -8.83
C GLU A 135 8.52 -22.26 -8.56
N GLU A 136 7.64 -22.14 -7.54
CA GLU A 136 6.68 -23.17 -7.18
C GLU A 136 5.27 -22.89 -7.73
N SER A 137 4.84 -21.61 -7.65
CA SER A 137 3.50 -21.22 -8.09
C SER A 137 3.44 -20.76 -9.55
N HIS A 138 4.59 -20.56 -10.19
CA HIS A 138 4.74 -20.25 -11.63
C HIS A 138 3.97 -19.01 -12.10
N PHE A 139 3.86 -17.98 -11.27
CA PHE A 139 3.14 -16.73 -11.61
C PHE A 139 3.81 -15.93 -12.73
N ASP A 140 5.06 -16.23 -13.03
CA ASP A 140 5.84 -15.64 -14.12
C ASP A 140 5.48 -16.19 -15.51
N LYS A 141 4.66 -17.24 -15.59
CA LYS A 141 4.30 -17.91 -16.86
C LYS A 141 3.11 -17.29 -17.56
N VAL A 142 2.33 -16.46 -16.87
CA VAL A 142 1.11 -15.87 -17.43
C VAL A 142 1.16 -14.34 -17.29
N ILE A 143 0.87 -13.65 -18.39
CA ILE A 143 0.77 -12.19 -18.40
C ILE A 143 -0.69 -11.79 -18.21
N ASP A 144 -0.95 -10.88 -17.26
CA ASP A 144 -2.28 -10.34 -16.93
C ASP A 144 -3.38 -11.44 -16.81
N PRO A 145 -3.21 -12.38 -15.87
CA PRO A 145 -4.17 -13.51 -15.72
C PRO A 145 -5.56 -13.05 -15.27
N ALA A 146 -5.69 -11.81 -14.82
CA ALA A 146 -6.96 -11.19 -14.43
C ALA A 146 -7.74 -10.60 -15.62
N ALA A 147 -7.13 -10.53 -16.80
CA ALA A 147 -7.77 -10.03 -18.02
C ALA A 147 -9.04 -10.82 -18.36
N GLY A 148 -10.10 -10.11 -18.73
CA GLY A 148 -11.40 -10.69 -19.08
C GLY A 148 -12.28 -11.08 -17.89
N SER A 149 -11.80 -10.93 -16.66
CA SER A 149 -12.65 -11.03 -15.47
C SER A 149 -13.56 -9.81 -15.37
N TYR A 150 -14.87 -9.98 -15.51
CA TYR A 150 -15.83 -8.86 -15.45
C TYR A 150 -15.67 -8.00 -14.21
N TYR A 151 -15.42 -8.64 -13.06
CA TYR A 151 -15.22 -7.92 -11.81
C TYR A 151 -13.95 -7.05 -11.85
N ILE A 152 -12.83 -7.62 -12.26
CA ILE A 152 -11.54 -6.90 -12.32
C ILE A 152 -11.58 -5.79 -13.38
N GLU A 153 -12.19 -6.05 -14.55
CA GLU A 153 -12.30 -5.04 -15.61
C GLU A 153 -13.13 -3.85 -15.13
N ASN A 154 -14.31 -4.08 -14.55
CA ASN A 154 -15.16 -3.02 -14.01
C ASN A 154 -14.46 -2.25 -12.88
N LEU A 155 -13.78 -2.95 -11.99
CA LEU A 155 -13.04 -2.33 -10.89
C LEU A 155 -11.88 -1.48 -11.42
N THR A 156 -11.16 -1.95 -12.43
CA THR A 156 -10.08 -1.22 -13.11
C THR A 156 -10.57 0.11 -13.68
N ILE A 157 -11.69 0.07 -14.42
CA ILE A 157 -12.27 1.28 -15.01
C ILE A 157 -12.77 2.24 -13.94
N SER A 158 -13.44 1.73 -12.89
CA SER A 158 -13.93 2.56 -11.79
C SER A 158 -12.77 3.27 -11.06
N ILE A 159 -11.68 2.54 -10.75
CA ILE A 159 -10.48 3.13 -10.13
C ILE A 159 -9.84 4.17 -11.04
N ALA A 160 -9.70 3.86 -12.34
CA ALA A 160 -9.14 4.79 -13.31
C ALA A 160 -9.93 6.08 -13.38
N GLN A 161 -11.26 6.01 -13.43
CA GLN A 161 -12.13 7.18 -13.45
C GLN A 161 -12.00 8.03 -12.18
N GLN A 162 -12.03 7.41 -11.00
CA GLN A 162 -11.90 8.14 -9.74
C GLN A 162 -10.52 8.78 -9.60
N ALA A 163 -9.45 8.06 -9.94
CA ALA A 163 -8.10 8.60 -9.92
C ALA A 163 -7.94 9.76 -10.93
N TRP A 164 -8.54 9.66 -12.10
CA TRP A 164 -8.53 10.75 -13.08
C TRP A 164 -9.25 12.00 -12.57
N ASN A 165 -10.40 11.85 -11.94
CA ASN A 165 -11.13 12.98 -11.35
C ASN A 165 -10.32 13.67 -10.24
N LEU A 166 -9.63 12.88 -9.40
CA LEU A 166 -8.72 13.43 -8.38
C LEU A 166 -7.54 14.17 -9.03
N PHE A 167 -6.97 13.62 -10.09
CA PHE A 167 -5.91 14.27 -10.84
C PHE A 167 -6.37 15.63 -11.39
N LEU A 168 -7.54 15.67 -12.03
CA LEU A 168 -8.10 16.93 -12.57
C LEU A 168 -8.33 17.97 -11.46
N SER A 169 -8.82 17.57 -10.30
CA SER A 169 -9.02 18.48 -9.17
C SER A 169 -7.72 19.10 -8.66
N VAL A 170 -6.62 18.32 -8.69
CA VAL A 170 -5.28 18.83 -8.33
C VAL A 170 -4.74 19.78 -9.39
N GLU A 171 -4.97 19.50 -10.67
CA GLU A 171 -4.58 20.39 -11.78
C GLU A 171 -5.36 21.72 -11.74
N GLU A 172 -6.67 21.68 -11.49
CA GLU A 172 -7.52 22.86 -11.30
C GLU A 172 -7.07 23.73 -10.12
N ALA A 173 -6.52 23.12 -9.06
CA ALA A 173 -5.95 23.82 -7.91
C ALA A 173 -4.59 24.50 -8.20
N GLY A 174 -4.06 24.40 -9.41
CA GLY A 174 -2.78 24.97 -9.82
C GLY A 174 -1.63 23.97 -9.90
N GLY A 175 -1.95 22.68 -9.94
CA GLY A 175 -1.01 21.57 -10.07
C GLY A 175 -0.54 20.99 -8.73
N PHE A 176 0.12 19.85 -8.80
CA PHE A 176 0.50 19.06 -7.63
C PHE A 176 1.36 19.83 -6.62
N TYR A 177 2.30 20.65 -7.08
CA TYR A 177 3.20 21.40 -6.19
C TYR A 177 2.44 22.47 -5.36
N VAL A 178 1.48 23.15 -5.98
CA VAL A 178 0.64 24.12 -5.29
C VAL A 178 -0.28 23.43 -4.28
N ALA A 179 -0.94 22.35 -4.69
CA ALA A 179 -1.80 21.56 -3.83
C ALA A 179 -1.04 20.94 -2.64
N LEU A 180 0.20 20.50 -2.85
CA LEU A 180 1.08 19.98 -1.80
C LEU A 180 1.44 21.06 -0.77
N LYS A 181 1.82 22.26 -1.22
CA LYS A 181 2.10 23.39 -0.32
C LYS A 181 0.87 23.87 0.44
N ALA A 182 -0.29 23.82 -0.19
CA ALA A 182 -1.56 24.16 0.44
C ALA A 182 -2.05 23.10 1.45
N GLY A 183 -1.41 21.91 1.52
CA GLY A 183 -1.79 20.83 2.42
C GLY A 183 -3.03 20.05 1.99
N THR A 184 -3.61 20.32 0.83
CA THR A 184 -4.87 19.68 0.37
C THR A 184 -4.71 18.19 0.08
N VAL A 185 -3.58 17.80 -0.50
CA VAL A 185 -3.25 16.39 -0.76
C VAL A 185 -3.07 15.62 0.55
N GLN A 186 -2.33 16.20 1.49
CA GLN A 186 -2.09 15.58 2.80
C GLN A 186 -3.39 15.46 3.62
N ALA A 187 -4.25 16.47 3.57
CA ALA A 187 -5.55 16.45 4.24
C ALA A 187 -6.43 15.30 3.72
N ALA A 188 -6.52 15.12 2.39
CA ALA A 188 -7.30 14.05 1.78
C ALA A 188 -6.76 12.64 2.15
N VAL A 189 -5.43 12.47 2.14
CA VAL A 189 -4.79 11.20 2.54
C VAL A 189 -5.00 10.92 4.02
N ASN A 190 -4.81 11.91 4.89
CA ASN A 190 -4.99 11.77 6.34
C ASN A 190 -6.47 11.51 6.71
N GLU A 191 -7.43 12.07 5.97
CA GLU A 191 -8.85 11.76 6.16
C GLU A 191 -9.16 10.31 5.78
N SER A 192 -8.63 9.84 4.66
CA SER A 192 -8.72 8.44 4.25
C SER A 192 -8.12 7.50 5.31
N ASN A 193 -6.96 7.86 5.88
CA ASN A 193 -6.35 7.10 6.96
C ASN A 193 -7.25 7.04 8.20
N LYS A 194 -7.81 8.17 8.64
CA LYS A 194 -8.78 8.22 9.76
C LYS A 194 -10.01 7.34 9.51
N ALA A 195 -10.52 7.34 8.28
CA ALA A 195 -11.66 6.49 7.92
C ALA A 195 -11.33 5.00 8.03
N ARG A 196 -10.12 4.60 7.61
CA ARG A 196 -9.63 3.22 7.74
C ARG A 196 -9.46 2.82 9.22
N HIS A 197 -8.85 3.64 10.06
CA HIS A 197 -8.76 3.41 11.51
C HIS A 197 -10.13 3.26 12.15
N LYS A 198 -11.07 4.12 11.79
CA LYS A 198 -12.46 4.02 12.26
C LYS A 198 -13.12 2.70 11.83
N ALA A 199 -12.88 2.23 10.63
CA ALA A 199 -13.41 0.95 10.15
C ALA A 199 -12.82 -0.23 10.95
N VAL A 200 -11.53 -0.21 11.25
CA VAL A 200 -10.86 -1.20 12.11
C VAL A 200 -11.40 -1.15 13.55
N ALA A 201 -11.54 0.05 14.13
CA ALA A 201 -12.10 0.23 15.48
C ALA A 201 -13.53 -0.28 15.59
N GLN A 202 -14.34 -0.11 14.54
CA GLN A 202 -15.72 -0.59 14.46
C GLN A 202 -15.84 -2.06 14.02
N ARG A 203 -14.75 -2.76 13.79
CA ARG A 203 -14.71 -4.14 13.24
C ARG A 203 -15.36 -4.29 11.87
N ARG A 204 -15.47 -3.22 11.10
CA ARG A 204 -15.86 -3.28 9.68
C ARG A 204 -14.71 -3.80 8.82
N GLU A 205 -13.47 -3.48 9.21
CA GLU A 205 -12.27 -4.12 8.71
C GLU A 205 -11.70 -5.03 9.80
N VAL A 206 -11.45 -6.29 9.44
CA VAL A 206 -10.95 -7.32 10.36
C VAL A 206 -9.44 -7.42 10.26
N LEU A 207 -8.78 -7.31 11.42
CA LEU A 207 -7.38 -7.65 11.59
C LEU A 207 -7.29 -8.89 12.48
N LEU A 208 -6.97 -10.02 11.88
CA LEU A 208 -6.77 -11.28 12.58
C LEU A 208 -5.71 -11.13 13.68
N GLY A 209 -6.01 -11.71 14.85
CA GLY A 209 -5.12 -11.62 16.01
C GLY A 209 -5.16 -10.29 16.77
N THR A 210 -5.85 -9.26 16.23
CA THR A 210 -5.94 -7.91 16.81
C THR A 210 -7.36 -7.58 17.25
N ASN A 211 -8.22 -7.15 16.34
CA ASN A 211 -9.60 -6.80 16.65
C ASN A 211 -10.57 -7.98 16.53
N GLN A 212 -10.13 -9.10 15.97
CA GLN A 212 -10.86 -10.36 15.91
C GLN A 212 -9.94 -11.55 16.08
N PHE A 213 -10.43 -12.58 16.78
CA PHE A 213 -9.70 -13.80 17.10
C PHE A 213 -8.32 -13.57 17.76
N PRO A 214 -8.20 -12.68 18.77
CA PRO A 214 -6.92 -12.44 19.42
C PRO A 214 -6.45 -13.65 20.22
N ASN A 215 -5.12 -13.90 20.22
CA ASN A 215 -4.52 -14.84 21.13
C ASN A 215 -4.35 -14.18 22.52
N PHE A 216 -5.26 -14.51 23.44
CA PHE A 216 -5.26 -13.92 24.79
C PHE A 216 -4.11 -14.36 25.68
N ASN A 217 -3.42 -15.42 25.31
CA ASN A 217 -2.29 -15.96 26.10
C ASN A 217 -0.94 -15.37 25.65
N GLU A 218 -0.89 -14.73 24.49
CA GLU A 218 0.31 -14.08 24.00
C GLU A 218 0.59 -12.82 24.82
N LYS A 219 1.85 -12.64 25.19
CA LYS A 219 2.38 -11.45 25.83
C LYS A 219 3.39 -10.81 24.87
N ALA A 220 3.37 -9.52 24.77
CA ALA A 220 4.29 -8.78 23.91
C ALA A 220 5.23 -7.87 24.71
N GLY A 221 5.35 -8.07 26.02
CA GLY A 221 6.19 -7.24 26.87
C GLY A 221 7.66 -7.16 26.45
N ASP A 222 8.16 -8.18 25.75
CA ASP A 222 9.52 -8.22 25.21
C ASP A 222 9.62 -7.66 23.79
N LYS A 223 8.50 -7.39 23.13
CA LYS A 223 8.45 -6.81 21.79
C LYS A 223 8.34 -5.29 21.92
N GLN A 224 9.44 -4.60 21.77
CA GLN A 224 9.42 -3.14 21.72
C GLN A 224 9.05 -2.70 20.31
N SER A 225 8.08 -1.80 20.19
CA SER A 225 7.82 -1.16 18.91
C SER A 225 9.08 -0.42 18.47
N VAL A 226 9.57 -0.73 17.27
CA VAL A 226 10.65 0.04 16.66
C VAL A 226 10.04 1.39 16.27
N GLU A 227 10.24 2.39 17.09
CA GLU A 227 9.91 3.75 16.71
C GLU A 227 10.72 4.11 15.46
N ALA A 228 10.05 4.61 14.45
CA ALA A 228 10.71 5.16 13.27
C ALA A 228 11.63 6.30 13.75
N LYS A 229 12.91 6.02 13.93
CA LYS A 229 13.90 7.04 14.25
C LYS A 229 13.93 8.00 13.06
N CYS A 230 13.64 9.27 13.34
CA CYS A 230 13.84 10.33 12.35
C CYS A 230 15.27 10.23 11.79
N CYS A 231 15.39 10.25 10.47
CA CYS A 231 16.67 10.19 9.76
C CYS A 231 17.65 11.30 10.17
N CYS A 232 17.17 12.33 10.84
CA CYS A 232 17.95 13.48 11.32
C CYS A 232 18.73 13.23 12.62
N GLY A 233 18.66 12.05 13.24
CA GLY A 233 19.59 11.60 14.32
C GLY A 233 19.80 12.52 15.52
N GLY A 234 19.05 13.60 15.67
CA GLY A 234 19.27 14.65 16.67
C GLY A 234 18.03 14.96 17.51
N LYS A 235 18.27 15.11 18.79
CA LYS A 235 17.34 15.72 19.74
C LYS A 235 17.13 17.18 19.30
N ASP A 236 15.88 17.64 19.23
CA ASP A 236 15.50 19.04 19.06
C ASP A 236 15.84 19.72 17.72
N HIS A 237 15.59 19.06 16.60
CA HIS A 237 15.38 19.82 15.38
C HIS A 237 13.89 20.17 15.24
N THR A 238 13.54 21.40 15.56
CA THR A 238 12.39 22.09 14.99
C THR A 238 12.69 22.26 13.49
N CYS A 239 12.46 21.21 12.70
CA CYS A 239 12.35 21.39 11.27
C CYS A 239 11.17 22.33 11.07
N GLU A 240 11.42 23.54 10.59
CA GLU A 240 10.35 24.39 10.09
C GLU A 240 9.59 23.57 9.05
N LYS A 241 8.36 23.20 9.38
CA LYS A 241 7.52 22.38 8.50
C LYS A 241 6.88 23.36 7.52
N ASP A 242 7.52 23.54 6.39
CA ASP A 242 6.93 24.31 5.27
C ASP A 242 5.66 23.67 4.71
N VAL A 243 5.40 22.41 5.05
CA VAL A 243 4.31 21.61 4.50
C VAL A 243 3.76 20.66 5.57
N ASP A 244 2.45 20.47 5.63
CA ASP A 244 1.80 19.48 6.48
C ASP A 244 2.31 18.08 6.19
N THR A 245 2.49 17.28 7.23
CA THR A 245 3.02 15.91 7.10
C THR A 245 1.90 14.89 7.00
N LEU A 246 2.17 13.79 6.31
CA LEU A 246 1.32 12.60 6.33
C LEU A 246 1.45 11.88 7.69
N VAL A 247 0.34 11.33 8.16
CA VAL A 247 0.32 10.46 9.34
C VAL A 247 0.62 9.02 8.88
N PHE A 248 1.73 8.47 9.39
CA PHE A 248 2.14 7.08 9.14
C PHE A 248 1.97 6.28 10.42
N ASP A 249 0.89 5.56 10.51
CA ASP A 249 0.58 4.65 11.61
C ASP A 249 0.06 3.31 11.08
N ARG A 250 0.01 2.31 11.96
CA ARG A 250 -0.48 0.97 11.63
C ARG A 250 -1.92 0.82 12.11
N ALA A 251 -2.72 0.09 11.35
CA ALA A 251 -4.13 -0.15 11.68
C ALA A 251 -4.34 -0.79 13.08
N ALA A 252 -3.34 -1.51 13.60
CA ALA A 252 -3.37 -2.18 14.88
C ALA A 252 -2.89 -1.30 16.05
N SER A 253 -2.28 -0.14 15.81
CA SER A 253 -1.53 0.64 16.81
C SER A 253 -2.34 0.96 18.07
N GLU A 254 -3.60 1.37 17.95
CA GLU A 254 -4.47 1.70 19.08
C GLU A 254 -4.82 0.46 19.93
N PHE A 255 -5.12 -0.66 19.28
CA PHE A 255 -5.40 -1.93 19.97
C PHE A 255 -4.16 -2.47 20.68
N GLU A 256 -3.02 -2.35 20.04
CA GLU A 256 -1.73 -2.77 20.60
C GLU A 256 -1.34 -1.95 21.82
N ALA A 257 -1.49 -0.62 21.72
CA ALA A 257 -1.22 0.29 22.83
C ALA A 257 -2.09 -0.04 24.06
N LEU A 258 -3.40 -0.23 23.85
CA LEU A 258 -4.33 -0.60 24.91
C LEU A 258 -3.98 -1.95 25.55
N ARG A 259 -3.58 -2.93 24.73
CA ARG A 259 -3.20 -4.26 25.21
C ARG A 259 -1.89 -4.23 26.01
N LEU A 260 -0.88 -3.50 25.51
CA LEU A 260 0.40 -3.31 26.20
C LEU A 260 0.22 -2.60 27.55
N GLU A 261 -0.61 -1.56 27.59
CA GLU A 261 -0.94 -0.86 28.84
C GLU A 261 -1.66 -1.79 29.85
N THR A 262 -2.56 -2.63 29.35
CA THR A 262 -3.26 -3.62 30.18
C THR A 262 -2.27 -4.66 30.74
N GLU A 263 -1.33 -5.14 29.94
CA GLU A 263 -0.28 -6.06 30.36
C GLU A 263 0.64 -5.41 31.43
N ALA A 264 1.06 -4.17 31.19
CA ALA A 264 1.91 -3.42 32.11
C ALA A 264 1.22 -3.13 33.46
N SER A 265 -0.08 -2.90 33.45
CA SER A 265 -0.86 -2.65 34.65
C SER A 265 -1.01 -3.87 35.56
N GLY A 266 -0.78 -5.07 35.04
CA GLY A 266 -1.00 -6.35 35.74
C GLY A 266 -2.46 -6.64 36.11
N LYS A 267 -3.37 -5.74 35.77
CA LYS A 267 -4.80 -5.87 36.08
C LYS A 267 -5.53 -6.55 34.91
N ARG A 268 -6.29 -7.58 35.22
CA ARG A 268 -7.22 -8.20 34.24
C ARG A 268 -8.64 -7.72 34.53
N PRO A 269 -9.15 -6.73 33.82
CA PRO A 269 -10.54 -6.29 34.00
C PRO A 269 -11.50 -7.42 33.62
N LYS A 270 -12.57 -7.59 34.40
CA LYS A 270 -13.67 -8.52 34.11
C LYS A 270 -14.80 -7.73 33.51
N ALA A 271 -15.18 -8.08 32.28
CA ALA A 271 -16.35 -7.54 31.64
C ALA A 271 -17.53 -8.53 31.78
N PHE A 272 -18.67 -8.05 32.27
CA PHE A 272 -19.91 -8.83 32.34
C PHE A 272 -20.90 -8.25 31.34
N MET A 273 -21.38 -9.07 30.43
CA MET A 273 -22.45 -8.71 29.52
C MET A 273 -23.75 -9.29 30.03
N LEU A 274 -24.67 -8.43 30.48
CA LEU A 274 -26.02 -8.82 30.85
C LEU A 274 -26.91 -8.70 29.62
N THR A 275 -27.45 -9.82 29.18
CA THR A 275 -28.43 -9.84 28.10
C THR A 275 -29.83 -10.00 28.70
N ILE A 276 -30.76 -9.08 28.41
CA ILE A 276 -32.15 -9.15 28.77
C ILE A 276 -32.93 -9.56 27.51
N GLY A 277 -33.68 -10.65 27.60
CA GLY A 277 -34.45 -11.11 26.46
C GLY A 277 -34.63 -12.62 26.38
N ASN A 278 -35.33 -13.08 25.37
CA ASN A 278 -35.59 -14.50 25.15
C ASN A 278 -34.28 -15.23 24.73
N LEU A 279 -34.15 -16.50 25.09
CA LEU A 279 -32.97 -17.33 24.76
C LEU A 279 -32.64 -17.32 23.25
N ALA A 280 -33.65 -17.16 22.40
CA ALA A 280 -33.46 -17.06 20.94
C ALA A 280 -32.77 -15.75 20.47
N MET A 281 -32.67 -14.72 21.34
CA MET A 281 -32.06 -13.43 21.05
C MET A 281 -30.67 -13.26 21.70
N ARG A 282 -30.19 -14.28 22.40
CA ARG A 282 -28.89 -14.35 23.04
C ARG A 282 -27.90 -15.05 22.15
#